data_02989d391ae82e97eef8eb9cee7501ab
#
_entry.id   02989d391ae82e97eef8eb9cee7501ab
#
_cell.length_a   1.000
_cell.length_b   1.000
_cell.length_c   1.000
_cell.angle_alpha   90.00
_cell.angle_beta   90.00
_cell.angle_gamma   90.00
#
_symmetry.space_group_name_H-M   'P 1'
#
loop_
_entity.id
_entity.type
_entity.pdbx_description
1 polymer ?
#
loop_
_entity_poly.entity_id
_entity_poly.type
_entity_poly.pdbx_seq_one_letter_code
_entity_poly.pdbx_strand_id
1 'polypeptide(L)'
;LQPLKKGSIKIKQASIEIDGEEYKSLPIEVLITDSVSQPSESVTQYYNDDDIELRALISKGSPYLNEPITVIYKLYYKAPINISDARETETPNYKDFWSQTIKIPQLKVQREIYKGQNYNVVEWRKVVLYPQKSGELEISPLSLNLVLDVPTDKRDFFGNVIYDQTSQIISTGMRRINVKDLPLNNKPSSFTGAVGQFEFDLILNKSSLRATESFQAELKVKGEGNLKLFDLPDLLVPNSMELFEPQREESINTNLSGMSGSVTKLFTVIPRFQGSFPIEEVEFSYFDPQLESYKTLKSPRLTVDVFDGPTIANSSLNNTNVITPNDSFRFIKTKANLIKIDNSQFFESQLFYI
;
A
#
# COMPACT_ATOMS: atom_id res chain seq x y z
N LEU A 1 -20.05 -24.49 -34.40
CA LEU A 1 -19.81 -23.94 -35.75
C LEU A 1 -18.55 -24.57 -36.29
N GLN A 2 -18.65 -25.30 -37.40
CA GLN A 2 -17.52 -25.92 -38.08
C GLN A 2 -17.12 -25.03 -39.26
N PRO A 3 -15.90 -24.50 -39.31
CA PRO A 3 -15.46 -23.61 -40.36
C PRO A 3 -15.27 -24.42 -41.68
N LEU A 4 -15.80 -23.90 -42.77
CA LEU A 4 -15.73 -24.53 -44.10
C LEU A 4 -14.60 -23.96 -44.98
N LYS A 5 -14.00 -22.84 -44.63
CA LYS A 5 -12.92 -22.15 -45.36
C LYS A 5 -11.92 -21.49 -44.42
N LYS A 6 -10.66 -21.42 -44.86
CA LYS A 6 -9.60 -20.67 -44.19
C LYS A 6 -9.79 -19.16 -44.39
N GLY A 7 -9.32 -18.36 -43.45
CA GLY A 7 -9.33 -16.90 -43.49
C GLY A 7 -9.95 -16.28 -42.26
N SER A 8 -10.08 -14.96 -42.25
CA SER A 8 -10.74 -14.24 -41.16
C SER A 8 -12.28 -14.32 -41.35
N ILE A 9 -12.98 -14.78 -40.32
CA ILE A 9 -14.45 -14.80 -40.25
C ILE A 9 -14.89 -13.87 -39.14
N LYS A 10 -15.74 -12.89 -39.52
CA LYS A 10 -16.34 -11.97 -38.55
C LYS A 10 -17.70 -12.49 -38.10
N ILE A 11 -17.81 -12.90 -36.85
CA ILE A 11 -19.08 -13.25 -36.22
C ILE A 11 -19.76 -11.93 -35.86
N LYS A 12 -20.95 -11.69 -36.42
CA LYS A 12 -21.71 -10.47 -36.14
C LYS A 12 -22.21 -10.44 -34.71
N GLN A 13 -22.62 -9.27 -34.26
CA GLN A 13 -23.26 -9.07 -32.97
C GLN A 13 -24.47 -10.00 -32.81
N ALA A 14 -24.57 -10.63 -31.67
CA ALA A 14 -25.81 -11.26 -31.19
C ALA A 14 -26.62 -10.21 -30.43
N SER A 15 -27.95 -10.18 -30.61
CA SER A 15 -28.84 -9.33 -29.83
C SER A 15 -29.81 -10.17 -29.02
N ILE A 16 -30.10 -9.70 -27.80
CA ILE A 16 -31.15 -10.25 -26.95
C ILE A 16 -32.00 -9.10 -26.44
N GLU A 17 -33.32 -9.27 -26.42
CA GLU A 17 -34.26 -8.31 -25.85
C GLU A 17 -34.73 -8.82 -24.49
N ILE A 18 -34.56 -8.00 -23.44
CA ILE A 18 -34.99 -8.27 -22.08
C ILE A 18 -35.73 -7.01 -21.58
N ASP A 19 -36.98 -7.20 -21.17
CA ASP A 19 -37.87 -6.14 -20.65
C ASP A 19 -38.04 -4.94 -21.61
N GLY A 20 -37.97 -5.18 -22.94
CA GLY A 20 -38.13 -4.15 -23.98
C GLY A 20 -36.84 -3.37 -24.28
N GLU A 21 -35.70 -3.73 -23.70
CA GLU A 21 -34.37 -3.21 -24.03
C GLU A 21 -33.56 -4.23 -24.83
N GLU A 22 -32.91 -3.75 -25.91
CA GLU A 22 -32.07 -4.58 -26.76
C GLU A 22 -30.60 -4.52 -26.32
N TYR A 23 -30.04 -5.66 -25.90
CA TYR A 23 -28.63 -5.83 -25.56
C TYR A 23 -27.90 -6.49 -26.74
N LYS A 24 -26.74 -5.92 -27.11
CA LYS A 24 -25.91 -6.39 -28.23
C LYS A 24 -24.53 -6.83 -27.76
N SER A 25 -24.08 -8.00 -28.20
CA SER A 25 -22.70 -8.44 -27.99
C SER A 25 -21.73 -7.66 -28.89
N LEU A 26 -20.45 -7.65 -28.56
CA LEU A 26 -19.41 -7.18 -29.48
C LEU A 26 -19.22 -8.20 -30.61
N PRO A 27 -18.88 -7.74 -31.85
CA PRO A 27 -18.52 -8.65 -32.92
C PRO A 27 -17.18 -9.33 -32.61
N ILE A 28 -17.01 -10.60 -32.96
CA ILE A 28 -15.79 -11.38 -32.76
C ILE A 28 -15.18 -11.68 -34.13
N GLU A 29 -13.87 -11.44 -34.27
CA GLU A 29 -13.11 -11.83 -35.44
C GLU A 29 -12.31 -13.10 -35.14
N VAL A 30 -12.54 -14.17 -35.90
CA VAL A 30 -11.89 -15.46 -35.74
C VAL A 30 -11.03 -15.73 -36.97
N LEU A 31 -9.72 -15.87 -36.78
CA LEU A 31 -8.80 -16.26 -37.84
C LEU A 31 -8.72 -17.80 -37.94
N ILE A 32 -9.16 -18.37 -39.04
CA ILE A 32 -9.06 -19.80 -39.32
C ILE A 32 -7.78 -20.04 -40.13
N THR A 33 -6.80 -20.68 -39.50
CA THR A 33 -5.55 -21.10 -40.12
C THR A 33 -5.60 -22.58 -40.48
N ASP A 34 -4.57 -23.08 -41.16
CA ASP A 34 -4.40 -24.54 -41.33
C ASP A 34 -4.42 -25.20 -39.93
N SER A 35 -5.01 -26.38 -39.87
CA SER A 35 -4.96 -27.17 -38.65
C SER A 35 -3.50 -27.24 -38.18
N VAL A 36 -3.22 -26.61 -37.05
CA VAL A 36 -2.13 -27.10 -36.21
C VAL A 36 -2.41 -28.58 -36.09
N SER A 37 -1.48 -29.43 -36.56
CA SER A 37 -1.59 -30.88 -36.45
C SER A 37 -2.24 -31.21 -35.12
N GLN A 38 -3.46 -31.73 -35.15
CA GLN A 38 -4.08 -32.28 -33.95
C GLN A 38 -3.04 -33.19 -33.34
N PRO A 39 -2.75 -33.08 -32.05
CA PRO A 39 -1.99 -34.10 -31.37
C PRO A 39 -2.66 -35.41 -31.73
N SER A 40 -1.89 -36.35 -32.28
CA SER A 40 -2.39 -37.63 -32.78
C SER A 40 -3.39 -38.21 -31.78
N GLU A 41 -4.58 -38.54 -32.23
CA GLU A 41 -5.65 -39.24 -31.48
C GLU A 41 -5.14 -40.58 -30.97
N SER A 42 -4.31 -40.60 -29.95
CA SER A 42 -4.00 -41.81 -29.17
C SER A 42 -3.22 -41.53 -27.90
N VAL A 43 -3.28 -40.32 -27.36
CA VAL A 43 -2.91 -40.21 -25.95
C VAL A 43 -4.14 -40.59 -25.16
N THR A 44 -4.25 -41.88 -24.85
CA THR A 44 -5.15 -42.33 -23.78
C THR A 44 -4.80 -41.47 -22.59
N GLN A 45 -5.71 -40.60 -22.19
CA GLN A 45 -5.45 -39.63 -21.10
C GLN A 45 -5.25 -40.42 -19.81
N TYR A 46 -3.98 -40.73 -19.47
CA TYR A 46 -3.62 -41.52 -18.28
C TYR A 46 -3.77 -40.72 -16.99
N TYR A 47 -4.24 -39.48 -17.07
CA TYR A 47 -4.54 -38.64 -15.90
C TYR A 47 -5.89 -37.97 -16.10
N ASN A 48 -6.58 -37.72 -14.99
CA ASN A 48 -7.81 -36.96 -14.99
C ASN A 48 -7.50 -35.48 -14.82
N ASP A 49 -8.40 -34.58 -15.29
CA ASP A 49 -8.27 -33.14 -15.08
C ASP A 49 -8.13 -32.79 -13.59
N ASP A 50 -8.66 -33.65 -12.69
CA ASP A 50 -8.52 -33.51 -11.22
C ASP A 50 -7.13 -33.86 -10.68
N ASP A 51 -6.23 -34.43 -11.49
CA ASP A 51 -4.89 -34.82 -11.05
C ASP A 51 -3.89 -33.67 -11.05
N ILE A 52 -4.26 -32.53 -11.68
CA ILE A 52 -3.50 -31.28 -11.67
C ILE A 52 -4.44 -30.13 -11.35
N GLU A 53 -4.10 -29.36 -10.33
CA GLU A 53 -4.93 -28.22 -9.90
C GLU A 53 -4.06 -27.03 -9.48
N LEU A 54 -4.39 -25.84 -9.97
CA LEU A 54 -3.78 -24.58 -9.52
C LEU A 54 -4.76 -23.84 -8.63
N ARG A 55 -4.35 -23.50 -7.41
CA ARG A 55 -5.22 -22.87 -6.43
C ARG A 55 -4.63 -21.58 -5.86
N ALA A 56 -5.48 -20.57 -5.69
CA ALA A 56 -5.22 -19.41 -4.86
C ALA A 56 -5.86 -19.63 -3.47
N LEU A 57 -5.03 -19.83 -2.45
CA LEU A 57 -5.45 -19.98 -1.06
C LEU A 57 -5.42 -18.61 -0.40
N ILE A 58 -6.57 -18.14 0.06
CA ILE A 58 -6.76 -16.82 0.64
C ILE A 58 -7.00 -16.99 2.14
N SER A 59 -6.25 -16.26 2.97
CA SER A 59 -6.30 -16.40 4.43
C SER A 59 -7.64 -15.95 5.03
N LYS A 60 -8.29 -14.94 4.44
CA LYS A 60 -9.56 -14.38 4.94
C LYS A 60 -10.41 -13.85 3.77
N GLY A 61 -11.63 -14.33 3.65
CA GLY A 61 -12.56 -13.93 2.56
C GLY A 61 -13.33 -12.64 2.84
N SER A 62 -13.39 -12.18 4.11
CA SER A 62 -14.09 -10.96 4.53
C SER A 62 -13.25 -10.16 5.53
N PRO A 63 -12.11 -9.57 5.08
CA PRO A 63 -11.29 -8.70 5.92
C PRO A 63 -11.96 -7.34 6.09
N TYR A 64 -11.49 -6.57 7.07
CA TYR A 64 -11.74 -5.14 7.15
C TYR A 64 -10.86 -4.36 6.17
N LEU A 65 -11.27 -3.14 5.85
CA LEU A 65 -10.45 -2.17 5.10
C LEU A 65 -9.08 -2.03 5.77
N ASN A 66 -7.98 -2.11 4.99
CA ASN A 66 -6.60 -2.10 5.46
C ASN A 66 -6.16 -3.29 6.35
N GLU A 67 -7.00 -4.31 6.56
CA GLU A 67 -6.58 -5.54 7.24
C GLU A 67 -5.78 -6.44 6.27
N PRO A 68 -4.59 -6.97 6.67
CA PRO A 68 -3.80 -7.82 5.79
C PRO A 68 -4.50 -9.15 5.48
N ILE A 69 -4.44 -9.54 4.21
CA ILE A 69 -4.76 -10.90 3.77
C ILE A 69 -3.59 -11.47 2.98
N THR A 70 -3.43 -12.77 3.05
CA THR A 70 -2.39 -13.50 2.34
C THR A 70 -3.02 -14.33 1.23
N VAL A 71 -2.42 -14.32 0.06
CA VAL A 71 -2.76 -15.21 -1.05
C VAL A 71 -1.54 -16.07 -1.37
N ILE A 72 -1.71 -17.39 -1.27
CA ILE A 72 -0.69 -18.38 -1.63
C ILE A 72 -1.19 -19.15 -2.85
N TYR A 73 -0.45 -19.08 -3.93
CA TYR A 73 -0.74 -19.84 -5.14
C TYR A 73 0.01 -21.16 -5.07
N LYS A 74 -0.75 -22.27 -5.08
CA LYS A 74 -0.21 -23.63 -4.99
C LYS A 74 -0.61 -24.43 -6.22
N LEU A 75 0.38 -25.09 -6.82
CA LEU A 75 0.21 -26.06 -7.88
C LEU A 75 0.23 -27.45 -7.26
N TYR A 76 -0.86 -28.20 -7.41
CA TYR A 76 -1.04 -29.57 -6.97
C TYR A 76 -0.99 -30.51 -8.15
N TYR A 77 -0.25 -31.61 -8.09
CA TYR A 77 -0.25 -32.65 -9.10
C TYR A 77 0.06 -34.01 -8.52
N LYS A 78 -0.51 -35.08 -9.11
CA LYS A 78 -0.33 -36.46 -8.67
C LYS A 78 0.71 -37.20 -9.51
N ALA A 79 1.36 -38.21 -8.90
CA ALA A 79 2.05 -39.21 -9.68
C ALA A 79 1.04 -40.05 -10.52
N PRO A 80 1.41 -40.53 -11.73
CA PRO A 80 2.74 -40.54 -12.32
C PRO A 80 3.11 -39.30 -13.15
N ILE A 81 2.33 -38.20 -13.07
CA ILE A 81 2.58 -36.98 -13.83
C ILE A 81 3.89 -36.37 -13.34
N ASN A 82 4.75 -35.97 -14.27
CA ASN A 82 5.91 -35.15 -14.01
C ASN A 82 5.78 -33.82 -14.79
N ILE A 83 6.20 -32.71 -14.18
CA ILE A 83 6.18 -31.38 -14.81
C ILE A 83 7.60 -31.04 -15.20
N SER A 84 7.88 -31.01 -16.52
CA SER A 84 9.19 -30.70 -17.07
C SER A 84 9.42 -29.20 -17.27
N ASP A 85 8.37 -28.41 -17.56
CA ASP A 85 8.42 -26.95 -17.63
C ASP A 85 7.10 -26.34 -17.18
N ALA A 86 7.17 -25.11 -16.63
CA ALA A 86 5.99 -24.35 -16.20
C ALA A 86 6.24 -22.85 -16.39
N ARG A 87 5.32 -22.15 -17.05
CA ARG A 87 5.42 -20.72 -17.33
C ARG A 87 4.12 -20.00 -17.04
N GLU A 88 4.21 -18.80 -16.43
CA GLU A 88 3.04 -17.94 -16.28
C GLU A 88 2.58 -17.41 -17.64
N THR A 89 1.32 -17.62 -17.96
CA THR A 89 0.65 -17.06 -19.14
C THR A 89 -0.23 -15.88 -18.77
N GLU A 90 -0.72 -15.86 -17.51
CA GLU A 90 -1.48 -14.76 -16.95
C GLU A 90 -1.01 -14.51 -15.50
N THR A 91 -0.64 -13.27 -15.20
CA THR A 91 -0.19 -12.86 -13.88
C THR A 91 -1.33 -12.16 -13.13
N PRO A 92 -1.57 -12.49 -11.85
CA PRO A 92 -2.66 -11.88 -11.09
C PRO A 92 -2.48 -10.37 -10.92
N ASN A 93 -3.57 -9.64 -11.09
CA ASN A 93 -3.65 -8.22 -10.79
C ASN A 93 -4.43 -8.03 -9.48
N TYR A 94 -3.93 -7.15 -8.63
CA TYR A 94 -4.48 -6.83 -7.31
C TYR A 94 -5.03 -5.41 -7.30
N LYS A 95 -5.95 -5.12 -8.22
CA LYS A 95 -6.60 -3.81 -8.29
C LYS A 95 -7.29 -3.50 -6.96
N ASP A 96 -7.18 -2.25 -6.51
CA ASP A 96 -7.73 -1.77 -5.24
C ASP A 96 -7.14 -2.41 -3.97
N PHE A 97 -5.97 -3.06 -4.10
CA PHE A 97 -5.14 -3.52 -2.98
C PHE A 97 -3.76 -2.88 -3.04
N TRP A 98 -3.21 -2.54 -1.90
CA TRP A 98 -1.78 -2.45 -1.77
C TRP A 98 -1.22 -3.86 -1.66
N SER A 99 -0.18 -4.19 -2.42
CA SER A 99 0.32 -5.55 -2.52
C SER A 99 1.83 -5.64 -2.35
N GLN A 100 2.29 -6.69 -1.70
CA GLN A 100 3.71 -7.04 -1.64
C GLN A 100 3.91 -8.52 -1.86
N THR A 101 4.68 -8.86 -2.90
CA THR A 101 5.09 -10.24 -3.17
C THR A 101 6.16 -10.66 -2.18
N ILE A 102 5.97 -11.83 -1.56
CA ILE A 102 6.97 -12.45 -0.69
C ILE A 102 7.87 -13.32 -1.55
N LYS A 103 9.15 -13.04 -1.50
CA LYS A 103 10.16 -13.76 -2.30
C LYS A 103 10.21 -15.24 -1.92
N ILE A 104 10.09 -16.11 -2.91
CA ILE A 104 10.35 -17.54 -2.81
C ILE A 104 11.75 -17.76 -3.41
N PRO A 105 12.77 -18.10 -2.61
CA PRO A 105 14.14 -18.22 -3.13
C PRO A 105 14.30 -19.32 -4.18
N GLN A 106 13.57 -20.43 -4.00
CA GLN A 106 13.55 -21.57 -4.91
C GLN A 106 12.22 -22.30 -4.79
N LEU A 107 11.62 -22.63 -5.93
CA LEU A 107 10.45 -23.50 -5.99
C LEU A 107 10.87 -24.92 -5.55
N LYS A 108 10.17 -25.47 -4.56
CA LYS A 108 10.40 -26.81 -4.03
C LYS A 108 9.14 -27.62 -4.12
N VAL A 109 9.29 -28.86 -4.58
CA VAL A 109 8.20 -29.83 -4.53
C VAL A 109 8.11 -30.38 -3.11
N GLN A 110 6.93 -30.29 -2.52
CA GLN A 110 6.57 -30.85 -1.22
C GLN A 110 5.47 -31.89 -1.42
N ARG A 111 5.24 -32.75 -0.45
CA ARG A 111 4.12 -33.69 -0.46
C ARG A 111 3.10 -33.27 0.57
N GLU A 112 1.85 -33.11 0.13
CA GLU A 112 0.73 -32.76 0.99
C GLU A 112 -0.43 -33.75 0.75
N ILE A 113 -1.23 -34.00 1.80
CA ILE A 113 -2.51 -34.71 1.64
C ILE A 113 -3.54 -33.66 1.23
N TYR A 114 -4.07 -33.80 0.03
CA TYR A 114 -5.12 -32.95 -0.52
C TYR A 114 -6.27 -33.80 -1.05
N LYS A 115 -7.52 -33.45 -0.74
CA LYS A 115 -8.71 -34.25 -1.08
C LYS A 115 -8.59 -35.74 -0.66
N GLY A 116 -7.89 -36.01 0.47
CA GLY A 116 -7.66 -37.37 0.99
C GLY A 116 -6.61 -38.21 0.24
N GLN A 117 -5.86 -37.60 -0.68
CA GLN A 117 -4.83 -38.27 -1.49
C GLN A 117 -3.49 -37.53 -1.40
N ASN A 118 -2.40 -38.24 -1.72
CA ASN A 118 -1.07 -37.64 -1.77
C ASN A 118 -0.86 -36.86 -3.06
N TYR A 119 -0.52 -35.59 -2.93
CA TYR A 119 -0.14 -34.71 -4.04
C TYR A 119 1.28 -34.20 -3.87
N ASN A 120 1.96 -34.02 -4.97
CA ASN A 120 3.10 -33.14 -5.07
C ASN A 120 2.60 -31.70 -5.14
N VAL A 121 3.19 -30.82 -4.35
CA VAL A 121 2.74 -29.43 -4.22
C VAL A 121 3.90 -28.48 -4.40
N VAL A 122 3.72 -27.45 -5.22
CA VAL A 122 4.67 -26.35 -5.39
C VAL A 122 3.99 -25.06 -4.99
N GLU A 123 4.58 -24.34 -4.03
CA GLU A 123 4.19 -22.98 -3.73
C GLU A 123 4.78 -22.05 -4.80
N TRP A 124 3.91 -21.61 -5.72
CA TRP A 124 4.31 -20.86 -6.90
C TRP A 124 4.53 -19.38 -6.64
N ARG A 125 3.61 -18.78 -5.90
CA ARG A 125 3.64 -17.35 -5.57
C ARG A 125 3.00 -17.11 -4.21
N LYS A 126 3.54 -16.14 -3.47
CA LYS A 126 3.00 -15.67 -2.19
C LYS A 126 2.89 -14.14 -2.24
N VAL A 127 1.75 -13.62 -1.83
CA VAL A 127 1.53 -12.17 -1.78
C VAL A 127 0.73 -11.81 -0.54
N VAL A 128 1.08 -10.67 0.04
CA VAL A 128 0.30 -10.02 1.10
C VAL A 128 -0.42 -8.84 0.48
N LEU A 129 -1.72 -8.74 0.74
CA LEU A 129 -2.61 -7.72 0.21
C LEU A 129 -3.26 -6.95 1.35
N TYR A 130 -3.37 -5.64 1.17
CA TYR A 130 -4.11 -4.74 2.06
C TYR A 130 -5.20 -4.06 1.22
N PRO A 131 -6.49 -4.36 1.42
CA PRO A 131 -7.57 -3.75 0.64
C PRO A 131 -7.63 -2.26 0.92
N GLN A 132 -7.73 -1.45 -0.15
CA GLN A 132 -7.77 0.01 -0.10
C GLN A 132 -9.19 0.57 -0.27
N LYS A 133 -10.15 -0.32 -0.55
CA LYS A 133 -11.58 0.00 -0.66
C LYS A 133 -12.40 -1.09 0.01
N SER A 134 -13.58 -0.73 0.50
CA SER A 134 -14.60 -1.67 0.97
C SER A 134 -15.49 -2.15 -0.18
N GLY A 135 -16.26 -3.19 0.10
CA GLY A 135 -17.13 -3.86 -0.87
C GLY A 135 -16.49 -5.08 -1.53
N GLU A 136 -17.04 -5.52 -2.64
CA GLU A 136 -16.54 -6.68 -3.38
C GLU A 136 -15.32 -6.27 -4.23
N LEU A 137 -14.15 -6.85 -3.93
CA LEU A 137 -12.91 -6.68 -4.68
C LEU A 137 -12.54 -7.97 -5.39
N GLU A 138 -11.96 -7.84 -6.58
CA GLU A 138 -11.57 -8.97 -7.42
C GLU A 138 -10.06 -9.12 -7.49
N ILE A 139 -9.61 -10.38 -7.45
CA ILE A 139 -8.24 -10.79 -7.74
C ILE A 139 -8.28 -11.57 -9.04
N SER A 140 -7.60 -11.06 -10.08
CA SER A 140 -7.55 -11.74 -11.37
C SER A 140 -6.79 -13.07 -11.29
N PRO A 141 -7.02 -13.98 -12.26
CA PRO A 141 -6.43 -15.31 -12.21
C PRO A 141 -4.90 -15.29 -12.32
N LEU A 142 -4.28 -16.32 -11.74
CA LEU A 142 -2.97 -16.82 -12.17
C LEU A 142 -3.21 -17.98 -13.12
N SER A 143 -2.63 -17.94 -14.31
CA SER A 143 -2.66 -19.04 -15.26
C SER A 143 -1.25 -19.50 -15.61
N LEU A 144 -1.07 -20.82 -15.62
CA LEU A 144 0.20 -21.45 -15.96
C LEU A 144 0.02 -22.34 -17.19
N ASN A 145 0.99 -22.28 -18.12
CA ASN A 145 1.17 -23.30 -19.14
C ASN A 145 2.19 -24.30 -18.61
N LEU A 146 1.77 -25.55 -18.45
CA LEU A 146 2.58 -26.65 -17.97
C LEU A 146 2.96 -27.56 -19.14
N VAL A 147 4.21 -27.99 -19.17
CA VAL A 147 4.68 -29.10 -20.00
C VAL A 147 4.76 -30.34 -19.12
N LEU A 148 3.96 -31.34 -19.46
CA LEU A 148 3.78 -32.55 -18.68
C LEU A 148 4.42 -33.73 -19.39
N ASP A 149 5.21 -34.53 -18.66
CA ASP A 149 5.66 -35.82 -19.10
C ASP A 149 4.67 -36.86 -18.59
N VAL A 150 3.90 -37.46 -19.49
CA VAL A 150 2.88 -38.44 -19.18
C VAL A 150 3.29 -39.84 -19.67
N PRO A 151 3.11 -40.88 -18.86
CA PRO A 151 3.47 -42.21 -19.27
C PRO A 151 2.60 -42.69 -20.42
N THR A 152 3.17 -43.44 -21.35
CA THR A 152 2.44 -44.11 -22.44
C THR A 152 2.37 -45.62 -22.22
N ASP A 153 1.54 -46.33 -22.99
CA ASP A 153 1.52 -47.80 -23.02
C ASP A 153 2.77 -48.40 -23.68
N LYS A 154 3.55 -47.57 -24.34
CA LYS A 154 4.75 -47.99 -25.06
C LYS A 154 5.89 -48.22 -24.07
N ARG A 155 6.70 -49.23 -24.35
CA ARG A 155 7.91 -49.54 -23.62
C ARG A 155 9.11 -49.51 -24.54
N ASP A 156 10.26 -49.10 -23.98
CA ASP A 156 11.52 -49.19 -24.71
C ASP A 156 12.03 -50.64 -24.79
N PHE A 157 13.16 -50.86 -25.46
CA PHE A 157 13.75 -52.20 -25.62
C PHE A 157 14.13 -52.84 -24.26
N PHE A 158 14.31 -52.06 -23.20
CA PHE A 158 14.63 -52.54 -21.86
C PHE A 158 13.39 -52.68 -20.96
N GLY A 159 12.18 -52.43 -21.51
CA GLY A 159 10.91 -52.56 -20.78
C GLY A 159 10.54 -51.31 -19.96
N ASN A 160 11.29 -50.20 -20.06
CA ASN A 160 10.93 -48.95 -19.37
C ASN A 160 9.76 -48.26 -20.06
N VAL A 161 8.92 -47.58 -19.27
CA VAL A 161 7.80 -46.78 -19.81
C VAL A 161 8.34 -45.61 -20.61
N ILE A 162 7.82 -45.44 -21.82
CA ILE A 162 8.08 -44.27 -22.64
C ILE A 162 7.12 -43.16 -22.20
N TYR A 163 7.64 -41.94 -21.99
CA TYR A 163 6.87 -40.77 -21.68
C TYR A 163 6.65 -39.93 -22.93
N ASP A 164 5.49 -39.36 -23.05
CA ASP A 164 5.15 -38.38 -24.10
C ASP A 164 4.96 -37.00 -23.46
N GLN A 165 5.23 -35.94 -24.19
CA GLN A 165 5.08 -34.59 -23.72
C GLN A 165 3.79 -33.97 -24.20
N THR A 166 3.02 -33.41 -23.28
CA THR A 166 1.81 -32.64 -23.57
C THR A 166 1.84 -31.30 -22.87
N SER A 167 1.11 -30.32 -23.41
CA SER A 167 1.02 -28.98 -22.82
C SER A 167 -0.41 -28.72 -22.35
N GLN A 168 -0.54 -28.22 -21.12
CA GLN A 168 -1.83 -27.89 -20.51
C GLN A 168 -1.81 -26.53 -19.85
N ILE A 169 -2.84 -25.71 -20.11
CA ILE A 169 -3.03 -24.43 -19.42
C ILE A 169 -4.00 -24.66 -18.26
N ILE A 170 -3.57 -24.26 -17.07
CA ILE A 170 -4.38 -24.31 -15.85
C ILE A 170 -4.50 -22.92 -15.24
N SER A 171 -5.60 -22.65 -14.57
CA SER A 171 -5.89 -21.33 -13.99
C SER A 171 -6.52 -21.44 -12.60
N THR A 172 -6.24 -20.46 -11.75
CA THR A 172 -6.90 -20.34 -10.42
C THR A 172 -8.35 -19.89 -10.52
N GLY A 173 -8.75 -19.35 -11.68
CA GLY A 173 -9.98 -18.56 -11.80
C GLY A 173 -9.93 -17.26 -11.02
N MET A 174 -10.91 -16.40 -11.26
CA MET A 174 -11.10 -15.14 -10.53
C MET A 174 -11.49 -15.42 -9.07
N ARG A 175 -10.95 -14.63 -8.13
CA ARG A 175 -11.30 -14.70 -6.73
C ARG A 175 -11.91 -13.39 -6.26
N ARG A 176 -12.95 -13.47 -5.42
CA ARG A 176 -13.66 -12.32 -4.85
C ARG A 176 -13.46 -12.26 -3.36
N ILE A 177 -13.24 -11.05 -2.87
CA ILE A 177 -13.02 -10.71 -1.47
C ILE A 177 -14.07 -9.68 -1.08
N ASN A 178 -14.85 -9.96 -0.04
CA ASN A 178 -15.85 -9.01 0.46
C ASN A 178 -15.27 -8.20 1.62
N VAL A 179 -14.74 -7.02 1.32
CA VAL A 179 -14.07 -6.14 2.28
C VAL A 179 -15.11 -5.37 3.10
N LYS A 180 -15.04 -5.51 4.42
CA LYS A 180 -15.90 -4.79 5.37
C LYS A 180 -15.40 -3.35 5.57
N ASP A 181 -16.34 -2.41 5.66
CA ASP A 181 -16.03 -1.06 6.14
C ASP A 181 -15.60 -1.08 7.61
N LEU A 182 -14.78 -0.10 7.98
CA LEU A 182 -14.48 0.15 9.39
C LEU A 182 -15.73 0.73 10.08
N PRO A 183 -16.07 0.26 11.30
CA PRO A 183 -17.25 0.76 12.03
C PRO A 183 -17.20 2.27 12.21
N LEU A 184 -18.32 2.96 11.95
CA LEU A 184 -18.42 4.40 12.20
C LEU A 184 -18.63 4.71 13.68
N ASN A 185 -19.23 3.78 14.42
CA ASN A 185 -19.47 3.93 15.86
C ASN A 185 -18.14 3.94 16.63
N ASN A 186 -18.00 4.88 17.56
CA ASN A 186 -16.81 5.04 18.40
C ASN A 186 -15.51 5.28 17.64
N LYS A 187 -15.57 5.77 16.39
CA LYS A 187 -14.39 6.14 15.63
C LYS A 187 -13.76 7.41 16.21
N PRO A 188 -12.53 7.36 16.76
CA PRO A 188 -11.87 8.53 17.33
C PRO A 188 -11.52 9.57 16.26
N SER A 189 -11.49 10.86 16.63
CA SER A 189 -11.05 11.94 15.73
C SER A 189 -9.57 11.85 15.37
N SER A 190 -8.75 11.23 16.23
CA SER A 190 -7.31 10.97 16.01
C SER A 190 -7.02 9.76 15.11
N PHE A 191 -8.06 9.10 14.57
CA PHE A 191 -7.88 7.95 13.70
C PHE A 191 -7.47 8.36 12.29
N THR A 192 -6.27 7.94 11.86
CA THR A 192 -5.68 8.25 10.54
C THR A 192 -5.61 7.06 9.58
N GLY A 193 -6.30 5.95 9.89
CA GLY A 193 -6.34 4.77 9.02
C GLY A 193 -5.49 3.59 9.48
N ALA A 194 -4.92 3.62 10.68
CA ALA A 194 -4.13 2.53 11.23
C ALA A 194 -5.01 1.32 11.58
N VAL A 195 -4.71 0.14 11.02
CA VAL A 195 -5.42 -1.11 11.25
C VAL A 195 -4.42 -2.19 11.62
N GLY A 196 -4.60 -2.78 12.81
CA GLY A 196 -3.66 -3.76 13.35
C GLY A 196 -3.57 -3.70 14.86
N GLN A 197 -2.39 -4.04 15.40
CA GLN A 197 -2.07 -3.97 16.82
C GLN A 197 -0.77 -3.20 17.00
N PHE A 198 -0.83 -2.10 17.75
CA PHE A 198 0.28 -1.15 17.84
C PHE A 198 0.57 -0.72 19.28
N GLU A 199 1.82 -0.40 19.50
CA GLU A 199 2.36 0.36 20.62
C GLU A 199 2.72 1.76 20.14
N PHE A 200 2.60 2.76 21.00
CA PHE A 200 2.85 4.16 20.68
C PHE A 200 3.63 4.81 21.77
N ASP A 201 4.68 5.55 21.42
CA ASP A 201 5.54 6.25 22.36
C ASP A 201 6.05 7.59 21.81
N LEU A 202 6.35 8.53 22.72
CA LEU A 202 7.00 9.80 22.45
C LEU A 202 8.19 9.95 23.39
N ILE A 203 9.38 10.07 22.82
CA ILE A 203 10.64 10.13 23.55
C ILE A 203 11.38 11.43 23.18
N LEU A 204 11.94 12.13 24.17
CA LEU A 204 12.82 13.26 23.95
C LEU A 204 14.28 12.82 24.17
N ASN A 205 15.18 13.21 23.28
CA ASN A 205 16.61 12.94 23.47
C ASN A 205 17.25 13.81 24.56
N LYS A 206 16.63 14.98 24.86
CA LYS A 206 17.01 15.89 25.95
C LYS A 206 15.75 16.51 26.55
N SER A 207 15.67 16.58 27.86
CA SER A 207 14.60 17.28 28.60
C SER A 207 15.10 18.55 29.30
N SER A 208 16.41 18.87 29.28
CA SER A 208 16.99 20.06 29.82
C SER A 208 18.08 20.61 28.91
N LEU A 209 17.97 21.89 28.50
CA LEU A 209 18.86 22.52 27.54
C LEU A 209 18.82 24.04 27.66
N ARG A 210 19.67 24.74 26.90
CA ARG A 210 19.64 26.21 26.79
C ARG A 210 18.69 26.63 25.64
N ALA A 211 18.17 27.85 25.70
CA ALA A 211 17.51 28.46 24.56
C ALA A 211 18.43 28.45 23.33
N THR A 212 17.86 28.28 22.16
CA THR A 212 18.58 28.13 20.87
C THR A 212 19.33 26.80 20.66
N GLU A 213 19.48 25.95 21.68
CA GLU A 213 19.89 24.55 21.46
C GLU A 213 18.71 23.74 20.97
N SER A 214 18.96 22.78 20.07
CA SER A 214 17.92 21.87 19.58
C SER A 214 17.82 20.62 20.46
N PHE A 215 16.59 20.08 20.53
CA PHE A 215 16.34 18.73 20.97
C PHE A 215 15.51 17.97 19.90
N GLN A 216 15.53 16.66 19.97
CA GLN A 216 14.73 15.81 19.11
C GLN A 216 13.62 15.16 19.91
N ALA A 217 12.42 15.16 19.32
CA ALA A 217 11.27 14.43 19.80
C ALA A 217 11.00 13.29 18.80
N GLU A 218 11.15 12.05 19.26
CA GLU A 218 10.90 10.83 18.50
C GLU A 218 9.49 10.33 18.83
N LEU A 219 8.60 10.38 17.84
CA LEU A 219 7.26 9.85 17.92
C LEU A 219 7.25 8.53 17.15
N LYS A 220 7.01 7.42 17.85
CA LYS A 220 7.17 6.06 17.33
C LYS A 220 5.94 5.22 17.50
N VAL A 221 5.53 4.58 16.41
CA VAL A 221 4.55 3.50 16.39
C VAL A 221 5.27 2.21 16.02
N LYS A 222 5.08 1.18 16.85
CA LYS A 222 5.63 -0.16 16.63
C LYS A 222 4.50 -1.19 16.71
N GLY A 223 4.55 -2.23 15.88
CA GLY A 223 3.53 -3.29 15.92
C GLY A 223 3.36 -4.06 14.64
N GLU A 224 2.17 -4.63 14.49
CA GLU A 224 1.76 -5.43 13.34
C GLU A 224 0.49 -4.85 12.73
N GLY A 225 0.48 -4.63 11.41
CA GLY A 225 -0.65 -4.05 10.70
C GLY A 225 -0.24 -3.32 9.43
N ASN A 226 -0.98 -2.30 9.04
CA ASN A 226 -0.78 -1.56 7.80
C ASN A 226 0.25 -0.40 7.91
N LEU A 227 1.40 -0.63 8.54
CA LEU A 227 2.41 0.38 8.93
C LEU A 227 2.81 1.39 7.84
N LYS A 228 2.71 1.03 6.56
CA LYS A 228 3.03 1.92 5.42
C LYS A 228 1.83 2.73 4.91
N LEU A 229 0.64 2.50 5.45
CA LEU A 229 -0.62 2.95 4.85
C LEU A 229 -1.39 3.95 5.72
N PHE A 230 -0.77 4.48 6.77
CA PHE A 230 -1.32 5.55 7.60
C PHE A 230 -0.24 6.57 7.94
N ASP A 231 -0.68 7.75 8.37
CA ASP A 231 0.21 8.80 8.86
C ASP A 231 0.22 8.84 10.38
N LEU A 232 1.43 9.07 10.94
CA LEU A 232 1.56 9.34 12.36
C LEU A 232 1.05 10.74 12.65
N PRO A 233 0.49 10.96 13.87
CA PRO A 233 0.08 12.30 14.31
C PRO A 233 1.26 13.28 14.30
N ASP A 234 0.93 14.58 14.35
CA ASP A 234 1.93 15.64 14.47
C ASP A 234 2.15 16.02 15.93
N LEU A 235 3.36 16.49 16.19
CA LEU A 235 3.73 17.02 17.50
C LEU A 235 3.24 18.46 17.63
N LEU A 236 2.55 18.76 18.71
CA LEU A 236 2.18 20.14 19.05
C LEU A 236 3.14 20.67 20.09
N VAL A 237 3.77 21.80 19.80
CA VAL A 237 4.68 22.49 20.73
C VAL A 237 4.20 23.90 21.00
N PRO A 238 4.53 24.49 22.17
CA PRO A 238 4.22 25.89 22.46
C PRO A 238 4.79 26.85 21.42
N ASN A 239 4.14 28.00 21.21
CA ASN A 239 4.61 29.06 20.27
C ASN A 239 6.00 29.64 20.63
N SER A 240 6.48 29.39 21.84
CA SER A 240 7.83 29.72 22.31
C SER A 240 8.92 28.80 21.78
N MET A 241 8.52 27.75 21.05
CA MET A 241 9.40 26.78 20.41
C MET A 241 9.23 26.82 18.89
N GLU A 242 10.31 26.60 18.20
CA GLU A 242 10.33 26.44 16.74
C GLU A 242 10.35 24.96 16.41
N LEU A 243 9.36 24.50 15.63
CA LEU A 243 9.22 23.13 15.19
C LEU A 243 9.59 23.04 13.71
N PHE A 244 10.53 22.17 13.39
CA PHE A 244 10.95 21.90 12.01
C PHE A 244 10.18 20.72 11.44
N GLU A 245 10.11 20.64 10.10
CA GLU A 245 9.48 19.54 9.38
C GLU A 245 10.10 18.19 9.81
N PRO A 246 9.29 17.20 10.19
CA PRO A 246 9.79 15.93 10.71
C PRO A 246 10.40 15.05 9.61
N GLN A 247 11.40 14.28 10.01
CA GLN A 247 11.91 13.18 9.20
C GLN A 247 11.13 11.90 9.52
N ARG A 248 10.70 11.18 8.48
CA ARG A 248 10.02 9.88 8.61
C ARG A 248 11.02 8.77 8.39
N GLU A 249 11.10 7.86 9.34
CA GLU A 249 11.93 6.65 9.28
C GLU A 249 11.04 5.42 9.40
N GLU A 250 11.37 4.39 8.61
CA GLU A 250 10.61 3.14 8.58
C GLU A 250 11.56 1.95 8.74
N SER A 251 11.26 1.09 9.71
CA SER A 251 11.89 -0.21 9.88
C SER A 251 10.81 -1.28 9.84
N ILE A 252 10.40 -1.65 8.61
CA ILE A 252 9.24 -2.51 8.36
C ILE A 252 9.69 -3.75 7.60
N ASN A 253 9.34 -4.91 8.15
CA ASN A 253 9.43 -6.19 7.47
C ASN A 253 8.02 -6.65 7.06
N THR A 254 7.90 -7.25 5.88
CA THR A 254 6.64 -7.84 5.41
C THR A 254 6.82 -9.34 5.23
N ASN A 255 6.04 -10.11 5.93
CA ASN A 255 5.99 -11.57 5.85
C ASN A 255 4.54 -12.04 5.59
N LEU A 256 4.28 -13.35 5.66
CA LEU A 256 2.94 -13.89 5.39
C LEU A 256 1.87 -13.46 6.40
N SER A 257 2.24 -13.01 7.60
CA SER A 257 1.26 -12.46 8.56
C SER A 257 0.96 -10.98 8.34
N GLY A 258 1.68 -10.31 7.44
CA GLY A 258 1.54 -8.89 7.16
C GLY A 258 2.82 -8.11 7.43
N MET A 259 2.68 -6.78 7.55
CA MET A 259 3.78 -5.89 7.94
C MET A 259 3.95 -5.90 9.44
N SER A 260 5.20 -5.94 9.88
CA SER A 260 5.60 -5.79 11.28
C SER A 260 6.84 -4.89 11.37
N GLY A 261 6.98 -4.17 12.47
CA GLY A 261 8.12 -3.26 12.66
C GLY A 261 7.75 -1.95 13.30
N SER A 262 8.38 -0.86 12.88
CA SER A 262 8.11 0.47 13.41
C SER A 262 8.17 1.56 12.35
N VAL A 263 7.40 2.62 12.59
CA VAL A 263 7.44 3.89 11.87
C VAL A 263 7.68 4.99 12.90
N THR A 264 8.60 5.88 12.58
CA THR A 264 9.03 6.97 13.46
C THR A 264 8.90 8.30 12.72
N LYS A 265 8.37 9.34 13.40
CA LYS A 265 8.53 10.75 13.02
C LYS A 265 9.53 11.40 13.99
N LEU A 266 10.61 11.90 13.45
CA LEU A 266 11.67 12.56 14.22
C LEU A 266 11.54 14.08 14.02
N PHE A 267 11.11 14.77 15.05
CA PHE A 267 10.95 16.23 15.07
C PHE A 267 12.19 16.90 15.67
N THR A 268 12.66 17.96 15.03
CA THR A 268 13.67 18.84 15.60
C THR A 268 12.98 20.09 16.16
N VAL A 269 13.23 20.39 17.43
CA VAL A 269 12.58 21.50 18.13
C VAL A 269 13.64 22.40 18.75
N ILE A 270 13.47 23.73 18.64
CA ILE A 270 14.38 24.73 19.22
C ILE A 270 13.57 25.69 20.11
N PRO A 271 13.78 25.69 21.43
CA PRO A 271 13.16 26.65 22.30
C PRO A 271 13.83 28.04 22.17
N ARG A 272 12.99 29.09 22.18
CA ARG A 272 13.47 30.49 22.02
C ARG A 272 13.67 31.21 23.32
N PHE A 273 13.06 30.74 24.41
CA PHE A 273 13.02 31.41 25.69
C PHE A 273 13.36 30.46 26.86
N GLN A 274 13.87 31.02 27.96
CA GLN A 274 14.02 30.31 29.22
C GLN A 274 12.63 30.01 29.82
N GLY A 275 12.47 28.84 30.43
CA GLY A 275 11.24 28.39 31.08
C GLY A 275 11.06 26.89 31.09
N SER A 276 9.99 26.45 31.72
CA SER A 276 9.57 25.05 31.72
C SER A 276 8.35 24.89 30.77
N PHE A 277 8.49 24.09 29.76
CA PHE A 277 7.51 23.98 28.66
C PHE A 277 6.95 22.58 28.63
N PRO A 278 5.63 22.37 28.88
CA PRO A 278 4.99 21.11 28.69
C PRO A 278 4.85 20.81 27.20
N ILE A 279 5.11 19.58 26.81
CA ILE A 279 4.78 19.02 25.49
C ILE A 279 3.41 18.37 25.64
N GLU A 280 2.48 18.77 24.79
CA GLU A 280 1.11 18.25 24.79
C GLU A 280 1.09 16.73 24.52
N GLU A 281 0.13 16.05 25.18
CA GLU A 281 -0.09 14.63 24.92
C GLU A 281 -0.50 14.43 23.48
N VAL A 282 0.13 13.50 22.79
CA VAL A 282 -0.22 13.10 21.44
C VAL A 282 -1.07 11.84 21.52
N GLU A 283 -2.19 11.83 20.81
CA GLU A 283 -3.08 10.67 20.67
C GLU A 283 -2.84 9.95 19.36
N PHE A 284 -2.70 8.63 19.42
CA PHE A 284 -2.68 7.74 18.27
C PHE A 284 -3.80 6.72 18.38
N SER A 285 -4.68 6.67 17.37
CA SER A 285 -5.80 5.75 17.34
C SER A 285 -5.68 4.75 16.21
N TYR A 286 -6.06 3.50 16.47
CA TYR A 286 -6.08 2.43 15.49
C TYR A 286 -7.31 1.55 15.66
N PHE A 287 -7.66 0.81 14.60
CA PHE A 287 -8.68 -0.22 14.63
C PHE A 287 -8.03 -1.59 14.81
N ASP A 288 -8.45 -2.33 15.83
CA ASP A 288 -8.02 -3.72 16.08
C ASP A 288 -9.02 -4.67 15.41
N PRO A 289 -8.64 -5.36 14.29
CA PRO A 289 -9.56 -6.23 13.57
C PRO A 289 -9.89 -7.54 14.31
N GLN A 290 -9.12 -7.90 15.36
CA GLN A 290 -9.41 -9.07 16.19
C GLN A 290 -10.46 -8.75 17.25
N LEU A 291 -10.40 -7.54 17.82
CA LEU A 291 -11.35 -7.06 18.82
C LEU A 291 -12.54 -6.31 18.19
N GLU A 292 -12.49 -6.06 16.88
CA GLU A 292 -13.47 -5.29 16.10
C GLU A 292 -13.77 -3.92 16.71
N SER A 293 -12.76 -3.26 17.27
CA SER A 293 -12.91 -2.02 18.02
C SER A 293 -11.73 -1.07 17.84
N TYR A 294 -12.00 0.23 18.02
CA TYR A 294 -10.95 1.24 18.05
C TYR A 294 -10.26 1.28 19.40
N LYS A 295 -8.96 1.54 19.37
CA LYS A 295 -8.11 1.82 20.53
C LYS A 295 -7.40 3.13 20.34
N THR A 296 -7.32 3.92 21.41
CA THR A 296 -6.58 5.16 21.46
C THR A 296 -5.46 5.04 22.48
N LEU A 297 -4.23 5.22 22.02
CA LEU A 297 -3.03 5.30 22.84
C LEU A 297 -2.64 6.77 23.00
N LYS A 298 -2.08 7.11 24.16
CA LYS A 298 -1.62 8.45 24.49
C LYS A 298 -0.14 8.42 24.81
N SER A 299 0.58 9.42 24.34
CA SER A 299 1.96 9.60 24.74
C SER A 299 2.06 9.99 26.23
N PRO A 300 3.20 9.78 26.87
CA PRO A 300 3.44 10.33 28.19
C PRO A 300 3.43 11.88 28.15
N ARG A 301 3.09 12.49 29.29
CA ARG A 301 3.27 13.93 29.48
C ARG A 301 4.75 14.22 29.69
N LEU A 302 5.31 15.04 28.85
CA LEU A 302 6.72 15.40 28.90
C LEU A 302 6.86 16.88 29.13
N THR A 303 7.99 17.29 29.75
CA THR A 303 8.32 18.69 29.99
C THR A 303 9.74 18.93 29.55
N VAL A 304 9.98 20.07 28.95
CA VAL A 304 11.31 20.53 28.53
C VAL A 304 11.69 21.75 29.37
N ASP A 305 12.77 21.64 30.14
CA ASP A 305 13.30 22.71 30.99
C ASP A 305 14.43 23.46 30.29
N VAL A 306 14.16 24.69 29.94
CA VAL A 306 15.15 25.61 29.33
C VAL A 306 15.73 26.46 30.44
N PHE A 307 16.96 26.14 30.90
CA PHE A 307 17.56 26.72 32.10
C PHE A 307 18.31 28.02 31.85
N ASP A 308 18.57 28.41 30.62
CA ASP A 308 19.31 29.63 30.25
C ASP A 308 18.77 30.20 28.92
N GLY A 309 18.61 31.51 28.84
CA GLY A 309 18.14 32.20 27.64
C GLY A 309 17.32 33.45 27.93
N PRO A 310 16.79 34.12 26.89
CA PRO A 310 15.87 35.23 27.04
C PRO A 310 14.64 34.84 27.83
N THR A 311 14.17 35.70 28.74
CA THR A 311 12.91 35.53 29.47
C THR A 311 11.75 36.07 28.64
N ILE A 312 10.58 35.41 28.69
CA ILE A 312 9.35 35.99 28.16
C ILE A 312 8.98 37.16 29.04
N ALA A 313 9.14 38.39 28.53
CA ALA A 313 8.65 39.58 29.25
C ALA A 313 7.12 39.46 29.33
N ASN A 314 6.60 39.14 30.52
CA ASN A 314 5.19 39.30 30.82
C ASN A 314 4.86 40.79 30.66
N SER A 315 4.24 41.16 29.55
CA SER A 315 3.60 42.47 29.44
C SER A 315 2.34 42.48 30.33
N SER A 316 2.58 42.49 31.69
CA SER A 316 1.55 42.95 32.60
C SER A 316 1.31 44.43 32.25
N LEU A 317 0.08 44.73 31.89
CA LEU A 317 -0.48 46.06 31.73
C LEU A 317 -0.27 46.86 33.03
N ASN A 318 0.90 47.44 33.20
CA ASN A 318 1.13 48.54 34.11
C ASN A 318 1.92 49.60 33.36
N ASN A 319 1.24 50.71 33.09
CA ASN A 319 1.81 51.97 32.64
C ASN A 319 3.09 52.31 33.42
N THR A 320 4.23 52.11 32.81
CA THR A 320 5.47 52.80 33.22
C THR A 320 6.31 53.04 31.98
N ASN A 321 6.53 54.30 31.70
CA ASN A 321 7.40 54.93 30.74
C ASN A 321 8.36 54.03 29.98
N VAL A 322 8.03 53.79 28.71
CA VAL A 322 8.93 53.15 27.75
C VAL A 322 10.10 54.14 27.53
N ILE A 323 11.25 53.83 28.11
CA ILE A 323 12.53 54.34 27.65
C ILE A 323 12.82 53.59 26.36
N THR A 324 12.61 54.23 25.23
CA THR A 324 13.00 53.74 23.92
C THR A 324 14.50 53.59 23.84
N PRO A 325 15.09 52.41 23.63
CA PRO A 325 16.45 52.31 23.18
C PRO A 325 16.53 52.82 21.75
N ASN A 326 17.47 53.70 21.55
CA ASN A 326 17.78 54.46 20.35
C ASN A 326 17.90 53.58 19.09
N ASP A 327 17.20 54.05 18.06
CA ASP A 327 17.55 54.06 16.64
C ASP A 327 18.28 52.88 16.00
N SER A 328 17.50 51.93 15.49
CA SER A 328 17.92 51.28 14.23
C SER A 328 16.79 50.66 13.39
N PHE A 329 15.54 50.68 13.83
CA PHE A 329 14.42 50.26 12.96
C PHE A 329 13.32 51.33 12.96
N ARG A 330 13.24 52.12 11.86
CA ARG A 330 12.10 52.98 11.60
C ARG A 330 10.98 52.14 11.04
N PHE A 331 9.84 52.14 11.73
CA PHE A 331 8.61 51.53 11.18
C PHE A 331 8.25 52.15 9.81
N ILE A 332 7.92 51.33 8.85
CA ILE A 332 7.39 51.78 7.55
C ILE A 332 6.12 52.57 7.85
N LYS A 333 6.11 53.84 7.46
CA LYS A 333 4.92 54.71 7.59
C LYS A 333 3.82 54.15 6.66
N THR A 334 2.74 53.66 7.22
CA THR A 334 1.57 53.17 6.51
C THR A 334 0.71 54.26 5.88
N LYS A 335 1.01 55.55 6.19
CA LYS A 335 0.40 56.73 5.54
C LYS A 335 1.53 57.61 5.04
N ALA A 336 1.67 57.71 3.72
CA ALA A 336 2.52 58.66 3.05
C ALA A 336 1.74 59.98 2.90
N ASN A 337 2.26 61.09 3.49
CA ASN A 337 1.80 62.39 3.10
C ASN A 337 2.45 62.72 1.76
N LEU A 338 1.68 62.60 0.69
CA LEU A 338 2.09 63.00 -0.63
C LEU A 338 2.03 64.51 -0.69
N ILE A 339 3.19 65.16 -0.67
CA ILE A 339 3.32 66.58 -1.02
C ILE A 339 3.33 66.65 -2.54
N LYS A 340 2.39 67.41 -3.10
CA LYS A 340 2.36 67.73 -4.53
C LYS A 340 3.65 68.49 -4.85
N ILE A 341 4.59 67.88 -5.54
CA ILE A 341 5.72 68.59 -6.11
C ILE A 341 5.18 69.37 -7.32
N ASP A 342 5.11 70.68 -7.23
CA ASP A 342 4.90 71.47 -8.41
C ASP A 342 6.04 71.24 -9.39
N ASN A 343 5.73 70.56 -10.46
CA ASN A 343 6.63 70.36 -11.56
C ASN A 343 6.84 71.72 -12.20
N SER A 344 7.82 72.50 -11.76
CA SER A 344 8.46 73.49 -12.63
C SER A 344 9.21 72.64 -13.67
N GLN A 345 8.57 72.57 -14.82
CA GLN A 345 8.99 71.71 -15.91
C GLN A 345 10.28 72.26 -16.50
N PHE A 346 11.37 71.57 -16.21
CA PHE A 346 12.65 71.88 -16.85
C PHE A 346 12.53 71.82 -18.38
N PHE A 347 11.68 70.94 -18.91
CA PHE A 347 11.45 70.75 -20.34
C PHE A 347 10.56 71.86 -21.02
N GLU A 348 9.90 72.67 -20.24
CA GLU A 348 9.12 73.82 -20.72
C GLU A 348 9.77 75.20 -20.37
N SER A 349 10.95 75.18 -19.79
CA SER A 349 11.69 76.35 -19.45
C SER A 349 12.45 76.90 -20.70
N GLN A 350 12.59 78.20 -20.85
CA GLN A 350 13.36 78.82 -21.94
C GLN A 350 14.84 78.41 -21.97
N LEU A 351 15.35 77.85 -20.89
CA LEU A 351 16.72 77.28 -20.78
C LEU A 351 16.86 75.91 -21.46
N PHE A 352 15.77 75.22 -21.81
CA PHE A 352 15.83 73.95 -22.54
C PHE A 352 16.02 74.15 -24.07
N TYR A 353 15.70 75.31 -24.60
CA TYR A 353 15.77 75.68 -26.05
C TYR A 353 17.01 76.49 -26.38
N ILE A 354 17.98 76.69 -25.54
CA ILE A 354 19.30 77.26 -25.82
C ILE A 354 20.30 76.13 -25.69
#